data_0951251037769a5ceb55a9166793e1cb
#
_entry.id   0951251037769a5ceb55a9166793e1cb
#
_cell.length_a   1.000
_cell.length_b   1.000
_cell.length_c   1.000
_cell.angle_alpha   90.00
_cell.angle_beta   90.00
_cell.angle_gamma   90.00
#
_symmetry.space_group_name_H-M   'P 1'
#
loop_
_entity.id
_entity.type
_entity.pdbx_description
1 polymer ?
#
loop_
_entity_poly.entity_id
_entity_poly.type
_entity_poly.pdbx_seq_one_letter_code
_entity_poly.pdbx_strand_id
1 'polypeptide(L)'
;MKVKEERGFFFLNLHPSSFILHPSSFSSMSILSNVINTVKEVVEVARTTAQGMSVTLSHIPTKKETVSYPDDPVQIYRRFRGEHFLDVNDDGKEKCVSCFLCAAACPADAIYIEGADDPRPYEERNSIDHRYAKVYQIDYGRCILCGYCVDACPTDAINHGHNFEWAVYTPGEMVKDKDFLLANKWREPDVTPNENQRHLAAKQKMGKLNIVLK
;
A
#
# COMPACT_ATOMS: atom_id res chain seq x y z
N MET A 1 -5.53 1.02 -34.00
CA MET A 1 -4.92 -0.26 -33.54
C MET A 1 -5.94 -0.93 -32.62
N LYS A 2 -6.56 -2.01 -33.08
CA LYS A 2 -7.62 -2.74 -32.36
C LYS A 2 -6.95 -3.70 -31.37
N VAL A 3 -7.18 -3.48 -30.07
CA VAL A 3 -6.82 -4.45 -29.04
C VAL A 3 -7.99 -5.42 -28.91
N LYS A 4 -7.74 -6.68 -29.24
CA LYS A 4 -8.68 -7.79 -29.05
C LYS A 4 -8.75 -8.14 -27.57
N GLU A 5 -9.91 -7.93 -27.00
CA GLU A 5 -10.33 -8.38 -25.69
C GLU A 5 -10.96 -9.76 -25.85
N GLU A 6 -10.25 -10.79 -25.45
CA GLU A 6 -10.82 -12.14 -25.28
C GLU A 6 -10.29 -12.76 -23.99
N ARG A 7 -10.95 -12.46 -22.88
CA ARG A 7 -10.91 -13.33 -21.69
C ARG A 7 -12.33 -13.79 -21.39
N GLY A 8 -12.71 -14.90 -22.01
CA GLY A 8 -13.92 -15.61 -21.65
C GLY A 8 -13.80 -16.16 -20.23
N PHE A 9 -14.48 -15.53 -19.31
CA PHE A 9 -14.74 -16.04 -17.97
C PHE A 9 -15.73 -17.20 -18.11
N PHE A 10 -15.25 -18.43 -17.99
CA PHE A 10 -16.09 -19.62 -17.94
C PHE A 10 -16.78 -19.67 -16.58
N PHE A 11 -17.97 -19.12 -16.48
CA PHE A 11 -18.85 -19.35 -15.34
C PHE A 11 -19.34 -20.80 -15.39
N LEU A 12 -18.79 -21.62 -14.52
CA LEU A 12 -19.36 -22.93 -14.19
C LEU A 12 -20.71 -22.69 -13.50
N ASN A 13 -21.78 -22.81 -14.29
CA ASN A 13 -23.14 -22.85 -13.79
C ASN A 13 -23.34 -24.19 -13.03
N LEU A 14 -23.01 -24.20 -11.76
CA LEU A 14 -23.36 -25.29 -10.85
C LEU A 14 -24.84 -25.20 -10.51
N HIS A 15 -25.68 -25.87 -11.28
CA HIS A 15 -27.10 -26.03 -10.99
C HIS A 15 -27.25 -27.01 -9.81
N PRO A 16 -27.89 -26.64 -8.69
CA PRO A 16 -27.96 -27.50 -7.48
C PRO A 16 -29.07 -28.57 -7.52
N SER A 17 -29.51 -28.99 -8.71
CA SER A 17 -30.70 -29.88 -8.82
C SER A 17 -30.46 -31.25 -9.44
N SER A 18 -29.20 -31.77 -9.41
CA SER A 18 -28.91 -33.07 -10.04
C SER A 18 -28.58 -34.19 -9.05
N PHE A 19 -28.88 -34.02 -7.76
CA PHE A 19 -28.81 -35.14 -6.82
C PHE A 19 -30.19 -35.75 -6.56
N ILE A 20 -30.88 -36.18 -7.64
CA ILE A 20 -31.99 -37.13 -7.53
C ILE A 20 -31.37 -38.51 -7.81
N LEU A 21 -31.03 -39.22 -6.79
CA LEU A 21 -30.79 -40.65 -6.83
C LEU A 21 -32.09 -41.37 -7.30
N HIS A 22 -32.14 -41.73 -8.56
CA HIS A 22 -33.21 -42.58 -9.09
C HIS A 22 -32.86 -44.05 -8.74
N PRO A 23 -33.58 -44.72 -7.81
CA PRO A 23 -33.40 -46.15 -7.54
C PRO A 23 -34.32 -46.94 -8.45
N SER A 24 -33.93 -47.18 -9.70
CA SER A 24 -34.59 -48.25 -10.50
C SER A 24 -33.92 -48.39 -11.87
N SER A 25 -32.92 -49.24 -11.91
CA SER A 25 -32.72 -50.23 -12.99
C SER A 25 -31.47 -51.05 -12.67
N PHE A 26 -31.64 -52.00 -11.76
CA PHE A 26 -30.74 -53.12 -11.64
C PHE A 26 -30.98 -54.02 -12.85
N SER A 27 -30.60 -53.55 -14.02
CA SER A 27 -30.54 -54.33 -15.24
C SER A 27 -29.17 -55.05 -15.21
N SER A 28 -29.22 -56.35 -15.36
CA SER A 28 -28.13 -57.31 -15.43
C SER A 28 -27.02 -56.87 -16.41
N MET A 29 -26.21 -55.93 -16.03
CA MET A 29 -25.00 -55.56 -16.77
C MET A 29 -23.97 -56.67 -16.47
N SER A 30 -23.43 -57.30 -17.51
CA SER A 30 -22.47 -58.38 -17.37
C SER A 30 -21.28 -57.91 -16.54
N ILE A 31 -20.74 -58.72 -15.67
CA ILE A 31 -19.58 -58.46 -14.80
C ILE A 31 -18.43 -57.86 -15.61
N LEU A 32 -18.29 -58.25 -16.86
CA LEU A 32 -17.28 -57.77 -17.78
C LEU A 32 -17.44 -56.27 -18.13
N SER A 33 -18.68 -55.78 -18.33
CA SER A 33 -18.94 -54.37 -18.63
C SER A 33 -18.67 -53.48 -17.41
N ASN A 34 -18.96 -53.96 -16.19
CA ASN A 34 -18.63 -53.26 -14.95
C ASN A 34 -17.11 -53.11 -14.77
N VAL A 35 -16.36 -54.19 -14.99
CA VAL A 35 -14.91 -54.20 -14.90
C VAL A 35 -14.30 -53.22 -15.92
N ILE A 36 -14.77 -53.21 -17.17
CA ILE A 36 -14.31 -52.30 -18.22
C ILE A 36 -14.59 -50.84 -17.84
N ASN A 37 -15.77 -50.54 -17.30
CA ASN A 37 -16.11 -49.20 -16.88
C ASN A 37 -15.24 -48.71 -15.70
N THR A 38 -15.03 -49.55 -14.69
CA THR A 38 -14.14 -49.25 -13.57
C THR A 38 -12.69 -49.01 -14.02
N VAL A 39 -12.17 -49.81 -14.94
CA VAL A 39 -10.84 -49.60 -15.50
C VAL A 39 -10.76 -48.25 -16.26
N LYS A 40 -11.77 -47.91 -17.05
CA LYS A 40 -11.82 -46.61 -17.72
C LYS A 40 -11.82 -45.44 -16.74
N GLU A 41 -12.61 -45.54 -15.67
CA GLU A 41 -12.64 -44.52 -14.61
C GLU A 41 -11.28 -44.37 -13.93
N VAL A 42 -10.64 -45.45 -13.57
CA VAL A 42 -9.30 -45.45 -12.96
C VAL A 42 -8.27 -44.81 -13.90
N VAL A 43 -8.29 -45.14 -15.18
CA VAL A 43 -7.39 -44.59 -16.18
C VAL A 43 -7.63 -43.08 -16.34
N GLU A 44 -8.87 -42.63 -16.36
CA GLU A 44 -9.21 -41.21 -16.49
C GLU A 44 -8.79 -40.41 -15.25
N VAL A 45 -9.01 -40.96 -14.05
CA VAL A 45 -8.51 -40.35 -12.80
C VAL A 45 -6.98 -40.29 -12.78
N ALA A 46 -6.30 -41.38 -13.16
CA ALA A 46 -4.85 -41.36 -13.26
C ALA A 46 -4.32 -40.31 -14.26
N ARG A 47 -4.97 -40.22 -15.42
CA ARG A 47 -4.63 -39.23 -16.46
C ARG A 47 -4.83 -37.81 -15.97
N THR A 48 -5.97 -37.47 -15.38
CA THR A 48 -6.26 -36.12 -14.89
C THR A 48 -5.33 -35.73 -13.75
N THR A 49 -5.03 -36.67 -12.85
CA THR A 49 -4.05 -36.48 -11.78
C THR A 49 -2.66 -36.20 -12.34
N ALA A 50 -2.21 -36.98 -13.33
CA ALA A 50 -0.92 -36.79 -13.98
C ALA A 50 -0.85 -35.45 -14.71
N GLN A 51 -1.93 -35.02 -15.35
CA GLN A 51 -2.00 -33.69 -15.96
C GLN A 51 -1.87 -32.56 -14.92
N GLY A 52 -2.59 -32.65 -13.80
CA GLY A 52 -2.48 -31.68 -12.71
C GLY A 52 -1.07 -31.62 -12.13
N MET A 53 -0.47 -32.80 -11.89
CA MET A 53 0.91 -32.88 -11.41
C MET A 53 1.94 -32.33 -12.41
N SER A 54 1.72 -32.54 -13.70
CA SER A 54 2.64 -32.01 -14.72
C SER A 54 2.68 -30.48 -14.73
N VAL A 55 1.55 -29.81 -14.47
CA VAL A 55 1.49 -28.34 -14.36
C VAL A 55 2.30 -27.86 -13.16
N THR A 56 2.12 -28.46 -11.98
CA THR A 56 2.90 -28.08 -10.80
C THR A 56 4.40 -28.39 -10.95
N LEU A 57 4.73 -29.51 -11.58
CA LEU A 57 6.11 -29.90 -11.85
C LEU A 57 6.82 -28.90 -12.80
N SER A 58 6.10 -28.35 -13.76
CA SER A 58 6.65 -27.34 -14.69
C SER A 58 7.05 -26.04 -13.99
N HIS A 59 6.51 -25.75 -12.80
CA HIS A 59 6.87 -24.56 -12.01
C HIS A 59 8.12 -24.76 -11.15
N ILE A 60 8.61 -25.98 -10.94
CA ILE A 60 9.81 -26.24 -10.12
C ILE A 60 11.06 -25.50 -10.67
N PRO A 61 11.35 -25.54 -11.99
CA PRO A 61 12.52 -24.87 -12.53
C PRO A 61 12.30 -23.34 -12.74
N THR A 62 11.10 -22.80 -12.49
CA THR A 62 10.86 -21.37 -12.67
C THR A 62 11.56 -20.54 -11.60
N LYS A 63 12.09 -19.37 -11.98
CA LYS A 63 12.71 -18.44 -11.04
C LYS A 63 11.70 -18.01 -10.00
N LYS A 64 12.09 -18.06 -8.72
CA LYS A 64 11.25 -17.59 -7.61
C LYS A 64 11.07 -16.08 -7.70
N GLU A 65 9.84 -15.62 -7.64
CA GLU A 65 9.46 -14.20 -7.57
C GLU A 65 9.49 -13.67 -6.13
N THR A 66 9.48 -14.56 -5.14
CA THR A 66 9.42 -14.23 -3.72
C THR A 66 10.79 -13.83 -3.18
N VAL A 67 10.82 -12.76 -2.38
CA VAL A 67 11.99 -12.29 -1.64
C VAL A 67 12.03 -12.99 -0.28
N SER A 68 13.22 -13.47 0.11
CA SER A 68 13.43 -14.11 1.42
C SER A 68 13.75 -13.05 2.47
N TYR A 69 12.72 -12.34 2.94
CA TYR A 69 12.88 -11.39 4.04
C TYR A 69 13.15 -12.14 5.36
N PRO A 70 14.09 -11.71 6.25
CA PRO A 70 14.90 -10.46 6.17
C PRO A 70 16.24 -10.59 5.43
N ASP A 71 16.61 -11.79 4.92
CA ASP A 71 17.91 -12.04 4.31
C ASP A 71 18.12 -11.22 3.04
N ASP A 72 17.06 -11.11 2.22
CA ASP A 72 17.06 -10.26 1.03
C ASP A 72 16.27 -8.97 1.30
N PRO A 73 16.83 -7.78 1.05
CA PRO A 73 16.13 -6.53 1.24
C PRO A 73 14.97 -6.38 0.24
N VAL A 74 13.83 -5.92 0.74
CA VAL A 74 12.66 -5.62 -0.10
C VAL A 74 12.94 -4.36 -0.91
N GLN A 75 12.72 -4.42 -2.22
CA GLN A 75 12.82 -3.23 -3.07
C GLN A 75 11.60 -2.34 -2.85
N ILE A 76 11.83 -1.15 -2.27
CA ILE A 76 10.78 -0.19 -1.99
C ILE A 76 10.59 0.71 -3.21
N TYR A 77 9.32 0.86 -3.62
CA TYR A 77 8.96 1.74 -4.72
C TYR A 77 9.00 3.20 -4.29
N ARG A 78 9.32 4.11 -5.22
CA ARG A 78 9.40 5.56 -4.97
C ARG A 78 8.13 6.19 -4.40
N ARG A 79 6.96 5.59 -4.67
CA ARG A 79 5.65 6.03 -4.17
C ARG A 79 5.18 5.23 -2.97
N PHE A 80 6.10 4.55 -2.30
CA PHE A 80 5.76 3.79 -1.12
C PHE A 80 5.27 4.72 -0.01
N ARG A 81 4.19 4.34 0.64
CA ARG A 81 3.60 5.08 1.75
C ARG A 81 3.99 4.41 3.06
N GLY A 82 5.21 4.65 3.50
CA GLY A 82 5.71 4.18 4.79
C GLY A 82 5.41 5.16 5.91
N GLU A 83 6.19 5.07 6.97
CA GLU A 83 6.07 5.92 8.15
C GLU A 83 6.22 7.41 7.79
N HIS A 84 5.39 8.26 8.41
CA HIS A 84 5.41 9.68 8.12
C HIS A 84 6.63 10.36 8.77
N PHE A 85 7.04 11.47 8.17
CA PHE A 85 7.98 12.40 8.77
C PHE A 85 7.50 13.84 8.58
N LEU A 86 7.93 14.72 9.49
CA LEU A 86 7.75 16.16 9.37
C LEU A 86 9.01 16.77 8.77
N ASP A 87 8.82 17.56 7.74
CA ASP A 87 9.90 18.19 7.01
C ASP A 87 10.29 19.55 7.62
N VAL A 88 11.57 19.89 7.49
CA VAL A 88 12.13 21.18 7.86
C VAL A 88 12.72 21.85 6.62
N ASN A 89 12.79 23.18 6.63
CA ASN A 89 13.48 23.92 5.59
C ASN A 89 15.01 23.75 5.65
N ASP A 90 15.69 24.29 4.64
CA ASP A 90 17.16 24.31 4.58
C ASP A 90 17.78 25.06 5.78
N ASP A 91 17.05 26.03 6.34
CA ASP A 91 17.43 26.78 7.56
C ASP A 91 17.17 25.99 8.86
N GLY A 92 16.71 24.74 8.79
CA GLY A 92 16.38 23.92 9.94
C GLY A 92 15.04 24.25 10.61
N LYS A 93 14.21 25.11 10.01
CA LYS A 93 12.91 25.51 10.56
C LYS A 93 11.80 24.57 10.13
N GLU A 94 10.89 24.27 11.05
CA GLU A 94 9.73 23.40 10.79
C GLU A 94 8.80 24.02 9.75
N LYS A 95 8.40 23.24 8.75
CA LYS A 95 7.45 23.68 7.71
C LYS A 95 6.00 23.69 8.18
N CYS A 96 5.69 22.99 9.29
CA CYS A 96 4.32 22.86 9.78
C CYS A 96 3.84 24.19 10.41
N VAL A 97 2.78 24.75 9.84
CA VAL A 97 2.13 25.99 10.29
C VAL A 97 0.83 25.74 11.06
N SER A 98 0.59 24.51 11.51
CA SER A 98 -0.61 24.14 12.27
C SER A 98 -1.93 24.60 11.62
N CYS A 99 -2.09 24.35 10.32
CA CYS A 99 -3.30 24.73 9.58
C CYS A 99 -4.46 23.73 9.73
N PHE A 100 -4.24 22.57 10.36
CA PHE A 100 -5.20 21.47 10.59
C PHE A 100 -5.75 20.78 9.34
N LEU A 101 -5.33 21.12 8.14
CA LEU A 101 -5.85 20.52 6.91
C LEU A 101 -5.56 19.03 6.81
N CYS A 102 -4.39 18.58 7.29
CA CYS A 102 -4.04 17.16 7.33
C CYS A 102 -4.93 16.37 8.30
N ALA A 103 -5.29 16.95 9.45
CA ALA A 103 -6.22 16.34 10.40
C ALA A 103 -7.64 16.27 9.82
N ALA A 104 -8.11 17.35 9.18
CA ALA A 104 -9.43 17.41 8.54
C ALA A 104 -9.55 16.44 7.34
N ALA A 105 -8.46 16.19 6.60
CA ALA A 105 -8.43 15.26 5.47
C ALA A 105 -8.26 13.80 5.89
N CYS A 106 -7.98 13.52 7.16
CA CYS A 106 -7.73 12.17 7.65
C CYS A 106 -9.04 11.37 7.77
N PRO A 107 -9.25 10.29 7.00
CA PRO A 107 -10.49 9.52 7.07
C PRO A 107 -10.59 8.65 8.34
N ALA A 108 -9.47 8.48 9.06
CA ALA A 108 -9.37 7.63 10.24
C ALA A 108 -9.20 8.41 11.55
N ASP A 109 -9.29 9.76 11.51
CA ASP A 109 -9.06 10.64 12.66
C ASP A 109 -7.79 10.28 13.45
N ALA A 110 -6.71 9.97 12.70
CA ALA A 110 -5.45 9.49 13.27
C ALA A 110 -4.49 10.63 13.66
N ILE A 111 -4.79 11.88 13.29
CA ILE A 111 -3.88 13.01 13.47
C ILE A 111 -4.45 13.97 14.52
N TYR A 112 -3.68 14.22 15.57
CA TYR A 112 -3.98 15.19 16.59
C TYR A 112 -2.98 16.35 16.54
N ILE A 113 -3.48 17.59 16.56
CA ILE A 113 -2.66 18.80 16.46
C ILE A 113 -3.13 19.82 17.49
N GLU A 114 -2.18 20.44 18.20
CA GLU A 114 -2.40 21.67 18.96
C GLU A 114 -1.52 22.77 18.38
N GLY A 115 -2.16 23.87 17.95
CA GLY A 115 -1.46 25.03 17.46
C GLY A 115 -1.07 25.98 18.58
N ALA A 116 0.05 26.67 18.38
CA ALA A 116 0.46 27.79 19.22
C ALA A 116 1.04 28.91 18.36
N ASP A 117 1.08 30.13 18.89
CA ASP A 117 1.69 31.29 18.23
C ASP A 117 3.03 31.61 18.89
N ASP A 118 4.03 31.87 18.08
CA ASP A 118 5.37 32.31 18.50
C ASP A 118 5.56 33.76 18.10
N PRO A 119 5.51 34.70 19.04
CA PRO A 119 5.61 36.15 18.76
C PRO A 119 7.04 36.61 18.46
N ARG A 120 8.05 35.70 18.57
CA ARG A 120 9.45 36.05 18.31
C ARG A 120 9.68 36.45 16.85
N PRO A 121 10.73 37.23 16.55
CA PRO A 121 11.10 37.55 15.18
C PRO A 121 11.49 36.28 14.41
N TYR A 122 11.43 36.31 13.08
CA TYR A 122 11.65 35.16 12.22
C TYR A 122 12.97 34.42 12.47
N GLU A 123 14.04 35.16 12.74
CA GLU A 123 15.39 34.59 12.98
C GLU A 123 15.45 33.69 14.20
N GLU A 124 14.64 33.99 15.23
CA GLU A 124 14.63 33.26 16.51
C GLU A 124 13.59 32.14 16.58
N ARG A 125 12.70 32.05 15.57
CA ARG A 125 11.66 31.03 15.54
C ARG A 125 12.20 29.71 15.04
N ASN A 126 11.61 28.60 15.56
CA ASN A 126 11.87 27.26 15.06
C ASN A 126 10.97 26.88 13.89
N SER A 127 9.97 27.69 13.57
CA SER A 127 9.00 27.48 12.49
C SER A 127 9.11 28.57 11.40
N ILE A 128 8.67 28.26 10.19
CA ILE A 128 8.65 29.21 9.07
C ILE A 128 7.62 30.32 9.25
N ASP A 129 6.60 30.10 10.11
CA ASP A 129 5.54 31.08 10.38
C ASP A 129 5.45 31.36 11.89
N HIS A 130 4.74 32.43 12.28
CA HIS A 130 4.44 32.74 13.68
C HIS A 130 3.56 31.64 14.32
N ARG A 131 2.74 30.96 13.53
CA ARG A 131 1.91 29.84 13.96
C ARG A 131 2.65 28.52 13.72
N TYR A 132 2.70 27.69 14.74
CA TYR A 132 3.38 26.37 14.67
C TYR A 132 2.59 25.30 15.42
N ALA A 133 2.86 24.04 15.15
CA ALA A 133 2.30 22.93 15.90
C ALA A 133 3.09 22.72 17.19
N LYS A 134 2.46 23.06 18.34
CA LYS A 134 3.02 22.78 19.66
C LYS A 134 2.99 21.29 19.95
N VAL A 135 1.85 20.65 19.65
CA VAL A 135 1.69 19.20 19.70
C VAL A 135 1.30 18.73 18.30
N TYR A 136 1.93 17.67 17.83
CA TYR A 136 1.59 16.97 16.61
C TYR A 136 1.76 15.47 16.85
N GLN A 137 0.68 14.72 16.73
CA GLN A 137 0.70 13.29 16.99
C GLN A 137 -0.01 12.54 15.88
N ILE A 138 0.52 11.36 15.54
CA ILE A 138 -0.12 10.42 14.62
C ILE A 138 -0.31 9.09 15.35
N ASP A 139 -1.55 8.64 15.43
CA ASP A 139 -1.90 7.31 15.92
C ASP A 139 -1.81 6.29 14.79
N TYR A 140 -0.70 5.55 14.73
CA TYR A 140 -0.51 4.50 13.73
C TYR A 140 -1.40 3.26 13.96
N GLY A 141 -2.02 3.14 15.12
CA GLY A 141 -3.05 2.14 15.36
C GLY A 141 -4.35 2.42 14.60
N ARG A 142 -4.59 3.69 14.23
CA ARG A 142 -5.73 4.14 13.41
C ARG A 142 -5.34 4.43 11.97
N CYS A 143 -4.11 4.86 11.73
CA CYS A 143 -3.64 5.31 10.42
C CYS A 143 -3.67 4.18 9.40
N ILE A 144 -4.31 4.42 8.25
CA ILE A 144 -4.41 3.49 7.12
C ILE A 144 -3.38 3.77 6.00
N LEU A 145 -2.43 4.67 6.23
CA LEU A 145 -1.38 5.06 5.28
C LEU A 145 -1.90 5.52 3.90
N CYS A 146 -3.07 6.14 3.86
CA CYS A 146 -3.74 6.56 2.62
C CYS A 146 -3.05 7.74 1.90
N GLY A 147 -2.28 8.57 2.62
CA GLY A 147 -1.55 9.72 2.08
C GLY A 147 -2.35 11.00 1.90
N TYR A 148 -3.65 11.04 2.25
CA TYR A 148 -4.46 12.27 2.10
C TYR A 148 -3.94 13.44 2.94
N CYS A 149 -3.31 13.17 4.08
CA CYS A 149 -2.66 14.21 4.88
C CYS A 149 -1.50 14.88 4.14
N VAL A 150 -0.75 14.13 3.33
CA VAL A 150 0.33 14.65 2.49
C VAL A 150 -0.23 15.48 1.35
N ASP A 151 -1.28 15.00 0.68
CA ASP A 151 -1.92 15.72 -0.43
C ASP A 151 -2.60 17.01 0.04
N ALA A 152 -3.13 17.03 1.26
CA ALA A 152 -3.80 18.21 1.85
C ALA A 152 -2.85 19.26 2.43
N CYS A 153 -1.56 18.94 2.60
CA CYS A 153 -0.60 19.85 3.22
C CYS A 153 -0.15 20.96 2.26
N PRO A 154 -0.44 22.25 2.55
CA PRO A 154 -0.07 23.33 1.65
C PRO A 154 1.41 23.70 1.71
N THR A 155 2.11 23.32 2.79
CA THR A 155 3.51 23.66 3.03
C THR A 155 4.45 22.48 2.82
N ASP A 156 3.93 21.31 2.38
CA ASP A 156 4.69 20.05 2.28
C ASP A 156 5.44 19.70 3.56
N ALA A 157 4.80 20.00 4.70
CA ALA A 157 5.41 19.74 6.00
C ALA A 157 5.35 18.26 6.39
N ILE A 158 4.30 17.51 6.00
CA ILE A 158 4.15 16.10 6.26
C ILE A 158 4.35 15.30 4.98
N ASN A 159 5.17 14.26 5.06
CA ASN A 159 5.49 13.38 3.93
C ASN A 159 5.57 11.93 4.39
N HIS A 160 5.49 10.98 3.44
CA HIS A 160 5.75 9.57 3.67
C HIS A 160 7.24 9.25 3.46
N GLY A 161 7.83 8.54 4.41
CA GLY A 161 9.13 7.91 4.26
C GLY A 161 9.02 6.49 3.70
N HIS A 162 10.14 5.79 3.66
CA HIS A 162 10.22 4.41 3.16
C HIS A 162 10.28 3.39 4.30
N ASN A 163 10.29 3.84 5.56
CA ASN A 163 10.30 2.94 6.70
C ASN A 163 8.95 2.19 6.82
N PHE A 164 9.02 0.87 6.93
CA PHE A 164 7.88 -0.02 7.14
C PHE A 164 8.09 -0.96 8.34
N GLU A 165 9.29 -0.96 8.90
CA GLU A 165 9.68 -1.84 9.99
C GLU A 165 9.43 -1.18 11.34
N TRP A 166 8.17 -1.02 11.71
CA TRP A 166 7.81 -0.52 13.02
C TRP A 166 6.92 -1.52 13.76
N ALA A 167 7.48 -2.24 14.68
CA ALA A 167 6.73 -3.09 15.58
C ALA A 167 6.85 -2.54 17.00
N VAL A 168 5.76 -2.61 17.76
CA VAL A 168 5.70 -2.14 19.14
C VAL A 168 5.04 -3.19 20.02
N TYR A 169 5.35 -3.15 21.33
CA TYR A 169 4.79 -4.10 22.29
C TYR A 169 3.44 -3.64 22.87
N THR A 170 3.22 -2.34 22.92
CA THR A 170 2.00 -1.75 23.49
C THR A 170 1.30 -0.82 22.50
N PRO A 171 -0.05 -0.77 22.49
CA PRO A 171 -0.79 0.13 21.60
C PRO A 171 -0.45 1.62 21.79
N GLY A 172 -0.07 2.05 23.00
CA GLY A 172 0.31 3.43 23.28
C GLY A 172 1.58 3.87 22.54
N GLU A 173 2.49 2.96 22.27
CA GLU A 173 3.72 3.23 21.49
C GLU A 173 3.46 3.47 19.99
N MET A 174 2.24 3.13 19.51
CA MET A 174 1.79 3.43 18.15
C MET A 174 1.48 4.91 17.95
N VAL A 175 1.29 5.68 19.02
CA VAL A 175 1.13 7.13 18.93
C VAL A 175 2.51 7.75 18.84
N LYS A 176 2.83 8.33 17.68
CA LYS A 176 4.12 8.98 17.44
C LYS A 176 4.00 10.48 17.59
N ASP A 177 4.88 11.03 18.41
CA ASP A 177 4.93 12.46 18.72
C ASP A 177 5.69 13.25 17.65
N LYS A 178 5.58 14.57 17.71
CA LYS A 178 6.23 15.52 16.83
C LYS A 178 7.74 15.30 16.74
N ASP A 179 8.41 15.10 17.88
CA ASP A 179 9.87 14.93 17.95
C ASP A 179 10.31 13.66 17.21
N PHE A 180 9.53 12.59 17.32
CA PHE A 180 9.75 11.37 16.58
C PHE A 180 9.61 11.59 15.07
N LEU A 181 8.55 12.30 14.64
CA LEU A 181 8.29 12.57 13.24
C LEU A 181 9.34 13.48 12.60
N LEU A 182 9.88 14.44 13.34
CA LEU A 182 11.00 15.29 12.90
C LEU A 182 12.31 14.49 12.81
N ALA A 183 12.55 13.59 13.76
CA ALA A 183 13.75 12.74 13.77
C ALA A 183 13.72 11.68 12.66
N ASN A 184 12.53 11.25 12.23
CA ASN A 184 12.38 10.18 11.23
C ASN A 184 12.94 10.58 9.85
N LYS A 185 12.90 11.86 9.50
CA LYS A 185 13.51 12.39 8.27
C LYS A 185 15.00 12.02 8.14
N TRP A 186 15.74 12.02 9.25
CA TRP A 186 17.18 11.78 9.26
C TRP A 186 17.57 10.30 9.19
N ARG A 187 16.61 9.41 9.38
CA ARG A 187 16.85 7.96 9.29
C ARG A 187 16.84 7.44 7.85
N GLU A 188 16.35 8.23 6.92
CA GLU A 188 16.28 7.88 5.50
C GLU A 188 17.00 8.92 4.64
N PRO A 189 18.36 8.86 4.58
CA PRO A 189 19.15 9.85 3.83
C PRO A 189 18.87 9.86 2.32
N ASP A 190 18.23 8.83 1.79
CA ASP A 190 17.94 8.65 0.37
C ASP A 190 16.47 8.85 -0.01
N VAL A 191 15.68 9.52 0.81
CA VAL A 191 14.30 9.86 0.42
C VAL A 191 14.35 10.78 -0.80
N THR A 192 14.22 10.17 -1.96
CA THR A 192 14.03 10.95 -3.19
C THR A 192 12.76 11.79 -3.02
N PRO A 193 12.77 13.06 -3.40
CA PRO A 193 11.65 13.97 -3.23
C PRO A 193 10.35 13.30 -3.67
N ASN A 194 9.35 13.29 -2.79
CA ASN A 194 8.02 12.78 -3.10
C ASN A 194 7.54 13.40 -4.42
N GLU A 195 6.75 12.66 -5.21
CA GLU A 195 6.21 13.19 -6.48
C GLU A 195 5.41 14.48 -6.28
N ASN A 196 4.78 14.68 -5.11
CA ASN A 196 4.13 15.94 -4.78
C ASN A 196 5.12 17.10 -4.75
N GLN A 197 6.32 16.92 -4.22
CA GLN A 197 7.39 17.93 -4.29
C GLN A 197 7.83 18.21 -5.74
N ARG A 198 7.79 17.18 -6.60
CA ARG A 198 8.06 17.35 -8.04
C ARG A 198 6.94 18.11 -8.74
N HIS A 199 5.68 17.82 -8.41
CA HIS A 199 4.53 18.54 -8.93
C HIS A 199 4.54 20.01 -8.48
N LEU A 200 4.92 20.29 -7.24
CA LEU A 200 5.06 21.64 -6.72
C LEU A 200 6.25 22.37 -7.36
N ALA A 201 7.40 21.71 -7.46
CA ALA A 201 8.55 22.25 -8.17
C ALA A 201 8.24 22.50 -9.66
N ALA A 202 7.46 21.63 -10.30
CA ALA A 202 6.97 21.83 -11.66
C ALA A 202 5.95 22.97 -11.75
N LYS A 203 5.02 23.10 -10.80
CA LYS A 203 4.08 24.23 -10.70
C LYS A 203 4.81 25.55 -10.45
N GLN A 204 5.82 25.56 -9.59
CA GLN A 204 6.64 26.77 -9.34
C GLN A 204 7.44 27.17 -10.59
N LYS A 205 8.00 26.19 -11.33
CA LYS A 205 8.65 26.47 -12.62
C LYS A 205 7.67 27.01 -13.65
N MET A 206 6.46 26.43 -13.76
CA MET A 206 5.42 26.94 -14.68
C MET A 206 4.89 28.31 -14.26
N GLY A 207 4.72 28.57 -12.96
CA GLY A 207 4.34 29.87 -12.44
C GLY A 207 5.37 30.97 -12.76
N LYS A 208 6.66 30.64 -12.68
CA LYS A 208 7.75 31.54 -13.09
C LYS A 208 7.78 31.75 -14.60
N LEU A 209 7.43 30.77 -15.41
CA LEU A 209 7.36 30.91 -16.87
C LEU A 209 6.20 31.83 -17.30
N ASN A 210 5.05 31.75 -16.60
CA ASN A 210 3.89 32.64 -16.90
C ASN A 210 4.10 34.12 -16.52
N ILE A 211 5.08 34.41 -15.65
CA ILE A 211 5.43 35.79 -15.30
C ILE A 211 6.33 36.43 -16.37
N VAL A 212 7.03 35.63 -17.16
CA VAL A 212 7.93 36.11 -18.23
C VAL A 212 7.20 36.39 -19.55
N LEU A 213 5.95 35.89 -19.69
CA LEU A 213 5.14 36.05 -20.90
C LEU A 213 4.06 37.14 -20.77
N LYS A 214 4.15 38.03 -19.80
CA LYS A 214 3.42 39.29 -19.66
C LYS A 214 4.41 40.44 -19.74
#